data_f2d57966db438e97c24feb15f758aa35
#
_entry.id   f2d57966db438e97c24feb15f758aa35
#
_cell.length_a   1.000
_cell.length_b   1.000
_cell.length_c   1.000
_cell.angle_alpha   90.00
_cell.angle_beta   90.00
_cell.angle_gamma   90.00
#
_symmetry.space_group_name_H-M   'P 1'
#
loop_
_entity.id
_entity.type
_entity.pdbx_description
1 polymer ?
#
loop_
_entity_poly.entity_id
_entity_poly.type
_entity_poly.pdbx_seq_one_letter_code
_entity_poly.pdbx_strand_id
1 'polypeptide(L)'
;MTKVLITTVPFGGKDRLPLELLEEFNVDYLVNPLNKKLTEDELVEMVGDFDIIIAGTEPITKKVMDNAPNLKIISRVGIGLDSVDLIEAEKRNIIVSYTPDAPAPAVSELTVGLMLSLLRSVQLSNIEMHKGIWHRFFGKRLSEITIGIIGVGRIGAGVLQHLQGFGSPKILLNDTHSNYELSNRLNKKSNINWVDKDTIYQQSDVVTIHVPLTVQTKNMIKKKQLLIMKDDAVIINTSRGGIINEQDLYDVMQSGHLSGAAIDVF
;
A
#
# COMPACT_ATOMS: atom_id res chain seq x y z
N MET A 1 -34.28 -5.74 -12.57
CA MET A 1 -33.64 -4.57 -11.94
C MET A 1 -32.24 -5.02 -11.55
N THR A 2 -31.19 -4.24 -11.83
CA THR A 2 -29.81 -4.61 -11.49
C THR A 2 -29.63 -4.51 -9.99
N LYS A 3 -29.08 -5.57 -9.37
CA LYS A 3 -28.82 -5.63 -7.94
C LYS A 3 -27.33 -5.52 -7.64
N VAL A 4 -26.95 -4.63 -6.75
CA VAL A 4 -25.55 -4.35 -6.38
C VAL A 4 -25.31 -4.66 -4.90
N LEU A 5 -24.33 -5.51 -4.62
CA LEU A 5 -23.81 -5.72 -3.26
C LEU A 5 -22.58 -4.84 -3.06
N ILE A 6 -22.63 -3.94 -2.08
CA ILE A 6 -21.51 -3.08 -1.70
C ILE A 6 -20.85 -3.67 -0.46
N THR A 7 -19.72 -4.32 -0.63
CA THR A 7 -19.03 -5.03 0.44
C THR A 7 -17.98 -4.17 1.15
N THR A 8 -17.46 -3.16 0.45
CA THR A 8 -16.50 -2.21 1.05
C THR A 8 -17.17 -1.30 2.07
N VAL A 9 -16.56 -1.14 3.23
CA VAL A 9 -17.03 -0.26 4.31
C VAL A 9 -15.89 0.60 4.85
N PRO A 10 -16.19 1.88 5.20
CA PRO A 10 -17.45 2.59 5.01
C PRO A 10 -17.66 3.00 3.54
N PHE A 11 -18.87 2.93 3.04
CA PHE A 11 -19.26 3.38 1.70
C PHE A 11 -20.42 4.38 1.81
N GLY A 12 -20.30 5.54 1.16
CA GLY A 12 -21.32 6.60 1.24
C GLY A 12 -21.44 7.28 2.62
N GLY A 13 -20.57 6.95 3.59
CA GLY A 13 -20.67 7.46 4.96
C GLY A 13 -20.17 8.90 5.15
N LYS A 14 -19.19 9.34 4.35
CA LYS A 14 -18.69 10.72 4.36
C LYS A 14 -19.29 11.56 3.24
N ASP A 15 -19.40 10.94 2.07
CA ASP A 15 -19.99 11.54 0.88
C ASP A 15 -21.02 10.56 0.32
N ARG A 16 -22.26 11.03 0.17
CA ARG A 16 -23.37 10.21 -0.36
C ARG A 16 -23.38 10.11 -1.88
N LEU A 17 -22.60 10.91 -2.59
CA LEU A 17 -22.59 10.94 -4.05
C LEU A 17 -22.56 9.56 -4.71
N PRO A 18 -21.77 8.57 -4.26
CA PRO A 18 -21.78 7.24 -4.85
C PRO A 18 -23.12 6.51 -4.71
N LEU A 19 -23.85 6.71 -3.61
CA LEU A 19 -25.17 6.12 -3.40
C LEU A 19 -26.24 6.87 -4.20
N GLU A 20 -26.18 8.19 -4.24
CA GLU A 20 -27.09 9.04 -5.03
C GLU A 20 -27.01 8.71 -6.52
N LEU A 21 -25.81 8.42 -7.04
CA LEU A 21 -25.65 7.95 -8.42
C LEU A 21 -26.33 6.59 -8.66
N LEU A 22 -26.24 5.65 -7.72
CA LEU A 22 -26.94 4.37 -7.84
C LEU A 22 -28.46 4.58 -7.80
N GLU A 23 -28.95 5.47 -6.94
CA GLU A 23 -30.36 5.84 -6.82
C GLU A 23 -30.88 6.52 -8.10
N GLU A 24 -30.12 7.45 -8.69
CA GLU A 24 -30.44 8.14 -9.95
C GLU A 24 -30.62 7.16 -11.12
N PHE A 25 -29.77 6.13 -11.17
CA PHE A 25 -29.86 5.09 -12.20
C PHE A 25 -30.83 3.96 -11.86
N ASN A 26 -31.65 4.10 -10.81
CA ASN A 26 -32.63 3.09 -10.35
C ASN A 26 -31.98 1.72 -10.11
N VAL A 27 -30.79 1.69 -9.51
CA VAL A 27 -30.07 0.48 -9.13
C VAL A 27 -30.48 0.07 -7.72
N ASP A 28 -30.90 -1.18 -7.55
CA ASP A 28 -31.16 -1.76 -6.22
C ASP A 28 -29.82 -2.13 -5.57
N TYR A 29 -29.55 -1.65 -4.37
CA TYR A 29 -28.26 -1.93 -3.71
C TYR A 29 -28.41 -2.29 -2.24
N LEU A 30 -27.48 -3.13 -1.77
CA LEU A 30 -27.32 -3.46 -0.37
C LEU A 30 -25.89 -3.08 0.06
N VAL A 31 -25.78 -2.18 1.03
CA VAL A 31 -24.49 -1.92 1.70
C VAL A 31 -24.30 -2.99 2.77
N ASN A 32 -23.11 -3.56 2.84
CA ASN A 32 -22.72 -4.59 3.80
C ASN A 32 -23.24 -4.28 5.23
N PRO A 33 -24.24 -5.02 5.71
CA PRO A 33 -24.89 -4.74 6.98
C PRO A 33 -24.02 -5.08 8.20
N LEU A 34 -22.96 -5.89 8.01
CA LEU A 34 -22.06 -6.29 9.10
C LEU A 34 -21.05 -5.18 9.47
N ASN A 35 -20.94 -4.14 8.63
CA ASN A 35 -20.07 -2.98 8.83
C ASN A 35 -18.62 -3.34 9.19
N LYS A 36 -18.10 -4.41 8.62
CA LYS A 36 -16.72 -4.92 8.77
C LYS A 36 -16.23 -5.52 7.46
N LYS A 37 -14.94 -5.80 7.36
CA LYS A 37 -14.41 -6.62 6.26
C LYS A 37 -15.05 -8.01 6.33
N LEU A 38 -15.63 -8.46 5.22
CA LEU A 38 -16.23 -9.78 5.12
C LEU A 38 -15.17 -10.88 5.03
N THR A 39 -15.45 -12.00 5.64
CA THR A 39 -14.77 -13.25 5.34
C THR A 39 -15.32 -13.84 4.04
N GLU A 40 -14.62 -14.83 3.47
CA GLU A 40 -15.11 -15.54 2.28
C GLU A 40 -16.49 -16.17 2.51
N ASP A 41 -16.69 -16.82 3.66
CA ASP A 41 -17.94 -17.50 3.99
C ASP A 41 -19.11 -16.51 4.14
N GLU A 42 -18.89 -15.40 4.82
CA GLU A 42 -19.91 -14.34 4.94
C GLU A 42 -20.30 -13.75 3.57
N LEU A 43 -19.33 -13.60 2.66
CA LEU A 43 -19.62 -13.13 1.31
C LEU A 43 -20.42 -14.17 0.51
N VAL A 44 -20.10 -15.45 0.65
CA VAL A 44 -20.86 -16.56 0.04
C VAL A 44 -22.33 -16.54 0.45
N GLU A 45 -22.62 -16.29 1.73
CA GLU A 45 -24.01 -16.22 2.23
C GLU A 45 -24.79 -15.03 1.67
N MET A 46 -24.11 -13.97 1.25
CA MET A 46 -24.75 -12.73 0.81
C MET A 46 -24.88 -12.59 -0.70
N VAL A 47 -23.98 -13.18 -1.49
CA VAL A 47 -23.75 -12.80 -2.90
C VAL A 47 -24.80 -13.35 -3.89
N GLY A 48 -25.59 -14.35 -3.49
CA GLY A 48 -26.42 -15.19 -4.39
C GLY A 48 -27.33 -14.45 -5.39
N ASP A 49 -27.91 -13.34 -4.98
CA ASP A 49 -28.91 -12.61 -5.77
C ASP A 49 -28.37 -11.40 -6.54
N PHE A 50 -27.07 -11.11 -6.45
CA PHE A 50 -26.52 -9.86 -6.96
C PHE A 50 -25.86 -10.02 -8.35
N ASP A 51 -26.07 -9.00 -9.20
CA ASP A 51 -25.44 -8.89 -10.51
C ASP A 51 -24.04 -8.25 -10.44
N ILE A 52 -23.82 -7.38 -9.46
CA ILE A 52 -22.61 -6.57 -9.32
C ILE A 52 -22.13 -6.59 -7.87
N ILE A 53 -20.82 -6.68 -7.67
CA ILE A 53 -20.17 -6.44 -6.38
C ILE A 53 -19.34 -5.17 -6.48
N ILE A 54 -19.58 -4.18 -5.59
CA ILE A 54 -18.64 -3.09 -5.32
C ILE A 54 -17.77 -3.53 -4.15
N ALA A 55 -16.54 -3.96 -4.48
CA ALA A 55 -15.70 -4.76 -3.62
C ALA A 55 -14.66 -3.96 -2.82
N GLY A 56 -14.46 -4.33 -1.58
CA GLY A 56 -13.35 -3.93 -0.72
C GLY A 56 -12.13 -4.84 -0.85
N THR A 57 -11.60 -5.31 0.28
CA THR A 57 -10.40 -6.18 0.36
C THR A 57 -10.74 -7.62 0.75
N GLU A 58 -12.00 -7.97 0.80
CA GLU A 58 -12.48 -9.33 1.07
C GLU A 58 -12.10 -10.29 -0.07
N PRO A 59 -11.91 -11.58 0.22
CA PRO A 59 -11.60 -12.58 -0.78
C PRO A 59 -12.78 -12.85 -1.72
N ILE A 60 -12.61 -12.61 -3.02
CA ILE A 60 -13.57 -12.99 -4.06
C ILE A 60 -12.97 -14.13 -4.87
N THR A 61 -13.13 -15.32 -4.33
CA THR A 61 -12.54 -16.56 -4.83
C THR A 61 -13.50 -17.29 -5.78
N LYS A 62 -13.01 -18.41 -6.33
CA LYS A 62 -13.87 -19.35 -7.05
C LYS A 62 -15.10 -19.75 -6.24
N LYS A 63 -14.96 -20.00 -4.91
CA LYS A 63 -16.08 -20.39 -4.03
C LYS A 63 -17.16 -19.30 -3.98
N VAL A 64 -16.78 -18.04 -3.89
CA VAL A 64 -17.74 -16.91 -3.94
C VAL A 64 -18.45 -16.87 -5.28
N MET A 65 -17.69 -17.00 -6.39
CA MET A 65 -18.27 -16.98 -7.74
C MET A 65 -19.15 -18.20 -8.03
N ASP A 66 -18.90 -19.36 -7.41
CA ASP A 66 -19.76 -20.55 -7.50
C ASP A 66 -21.15 -20.30 -6.88
N ASN A 67 -21.23 -19.41 -5.89
CA ASN A 67 -22.46 -19.05 -5.19
C ASN A 67 -23.08 -17.74 -5.70
N ALA A 68 -22.55 -17.17 -6.77
CA ALA A 68 -22.99 -15.91 -7.39
C ALA A 68 -23.44 -16.13 -8.85
N PRO A 69 -24.52 -16.87 -9.12
CA PRO A 69 -24.89 -17.28 -10.50
C PRO A 69 -25.25 -16.10 -11.41
N ASN A 70 -25.62 -14.96 -10.84
CA ASN A 70 -26.01 -13.77 -11.59
C ASN A 70 -24.87 -12.74 -11.75
N LEU A 71 -23.70 -12.97 -11.13
CA LEU A 71 -22.62 -12.01 -11.06
C LEU A 71 -22.00 -11.73 -12.44
N LYS A 72 -21.99 -10.46 -12.83
CA LYS A 72 -21.50 -9.96 -14.11
C LYS A 72 -20.27 -9.04 -13.95
N ILE A 73 -20.24 -8.28 -12.84
CA ILE A 73 -19.20 -7.24 -12.62
C ILE A 73 -18.70 -7.28 -11.19
N ILE A 74 -17.38 -7.22 -11.03
CA ILE A 74 -16.70 -6.94 -9.76
C ILE A 74 -16.03 -5.59 -9.92
N SER A 75 -16.51 -4.57 -9.21
CA SER A 75 -15.94 -3.22 -9.20
C SER A 75 -15.13 -3.02 -7.94
N ARG A 76 -13.82 -3.14 -8.05
CA ARG A 76 -12.90 -3.06 -6.90
C ARG A 76 -12.61 -1.61 -6.51
N VAL A 77 -13.00 -1.22 -5.30
CA VAL A 77 -12.63 0.09 -4.71
C VAL A 77 -11.20 0.01 -4.18
N GLY A 78 -10.23 0.36 -5.01
CA GLY A 78 -8.80 0.33 -4.68
C GLY A 78 -7.92 -0.10 -5.84
N ILE A 79 -6.60 -0.09 -5.61
CA ILE A 79 -5.58 -0.36 -6.63
C ILE A 79 -5.25 -1.86 -6.77
N GLY A 80 -5.37 -2.64 -5.69
CA GLY A 80 -4.99 -4.05 -5.68
C GLY A 80 -6.12 -4.97 -6.14
N LEU A 81 -5.77 -5.99 -6.90
CA LEU A 81 -6.67 -7.05 -7.35
C LEU A 81 -6.35 -8.40 -6.69
N ASP A 82 -5.48 -8.40 -5.70
CA ASP A 82 -4.95 -9.61 -5.04
C ASP A 82 -6.05 -10.45 -4.36
N SER A 83 -7.16 -9.81 -3.98
CA SER A 83 -8.31 -10.47 -3.35
C SER A 83 -9.30 -11.09 -4.34
N VAL A 84 -9.11 -10.91 -5.65
CA VAL A 84 -10.02 -11.42 -6.69
C VAL A 84 -9.33 -12.52 -7.49
N ASP A 85 -9.97 -13.67 -7.62
CA ASP A 85 -9.53 -14.72 -8.55
C ASP A 85 -9.83 -14.30 -10.00
N LEU A 86 -8.86 -13.59 -10.60
CA LEU A 86 -8.99 -13.04 -11.96
C LEU A 86 -9.13 -14.14 -13.02
N ILE A 87 -8.48 -15.29 -12.81
CA ILE A 87 -8.54 -16.42 -13.75
C ILE A 87 -9.94 -17.01 -13.77
N GLU A 88 -10.55 -17.17 -12.61
CA GLU A 88 -11.89 -17.69 -12.50
C GLU A 88 -12.94 -16.68 -12.98
N ALA A 89 -12.75 -15.39 -12.72
CA ALA A 89 -13.61 -14.33 -13.24
C ALA A 89 -13.62 -14.30 -14.78
N GLU A 90 -12.44 -14.42 -15.42
CA GLU A 90 -12.30 -14.48 -16.87
C GLU A 90 -13.03 -15.68 -17.47
N LYS A 91 -12.87 -16.88 -16.89
CA LYS A 91 -13.58 -18.09 -17.33
C LYS A 91 -15.11 -17.96 -17.32
N ARG A 92 -15.63 -17.14 -16.42
CA ARG A 92 -17.08 -16.89 -16.25
C ARG A 92 -17.57 -15.66 -17.00
N ASN A 93 -16.69 -14.96 -17.72
CA ASN A 93 -16.97 -13.68 -18.36
C ASN A 93 -17.42 -12.60 -17.36
N ILE A 94 -16.94 -12.64 -16.11
CA ILE A 94 -17.19 -11.62 -15.12
C ILE A 94 -16.18 -10.49 -15.36
N ILE A 95 -16.68 -9.27 -15.57
CA ILE A 95 -15.85 -8.08 -15.78
C ILE A 95 -15.29 -7.63 -14.44
N VAL A 96 -13.98 -7.46 -14.36
CA VAL A 96 -13.32 -6.91 -13.17
C VAL A 96 -12.78 -5.52 -13.48
N SER A 97 -13.27 -4.51 -12.76
CA SER A 97 -12.79 -3.14 -12.80
C SER A 97 -12.15 -2.74 -11.46
N TYR A 98 -11.31 -1.70 -11.47
CA TYR A 98 -10.64 -1.22 -10.26
C TYR A 98 -10.32 0.27 -10.38
N THR A 99 -9.91 0.91 -9.27
CA THR A 99 -9.58 2.34 -9.21
C THR A 99 -8.06 2.52 -9.03
N PRO A 100 -7.26 2.46 -10.13
CA PRO A 100 -5.81 2.38 -10.04
C PRO A 100 -5.13 3.68 -9.57
N ASP A 101 -5.74 4.82 -9.81
CA ASP A 101 -5.11 6.13 -9.60
C ASP A 101 -5.57 6.82 -8.31
N ALA A 102 -6.80 6.57 -7.87
CA ALA A 102 -7.41 7.30 -6.76
C ALA A 102 -6.65 7.17 -5.41
N PRO A 103 -6.14 6.00 -4.99
CA PRO A 103 -5.40 5.87 -3.73
C PRO A 103 -3.95 6.34 -3.81
N ALA A 104 -3.34 6.41 -5.01
CA ALA A 104 -1.91 6.62 -5.16
C ALA A 104 -1.39 7.94 -4.55
N PRO A 105 -2.04 9.09 -4.71
CA PRO A 105 -1.62 10.33 -4.06
C PRO A 105 -1.61 10.23 -2.54
N ALA A 106 -2.69 9.70 -1.95
CA ALA A 106 -2.82 9.58 -0.50
C ALA A 106 -1.75 8.64 0.11
N VAL A 107 -1.47 7.51 -0.54
CA VAL A 107 -0.42 6.57 -0.09
C VAL A 107 0.96 7.18 -0.24
N SER A 108 1.21 7.97 -1.29
CA SER A 108 2.49 8.67 -1.48
C SER A 108 2.72 9.70 -0.37
N GLU A 109 1.69 10.48 0.00
CA GLU A 109 1.73 11.45 1.09
C GLU A 109 1.94 10.76 2.44
N LEU A 110 1.17 9.69 2.73
CA LEU A 110 1.34 8.88 3.94
C LEU A 110 2.77 8.36 4.06
N THR A 111 3.35 7.84 2.99
CA THR A 111 4.71 7.32 2.97
C THR A 111 5.73 8.39 3.41
N VAL A 112 5.63 9.60 2.88
CA VAL A 112 6.50 10.71 3.29
C VAL A 112 6.23 11.12 4.75
N GLY A 113 4.98 11.13 5.17
CA GLY A 113 4.59 11.36 6.56
C GLY A 113 5.21 10.34 7.52
N LEU A 114 5.20 9.06 7.16
CA LEU A 114 5.84 7.97 7.93
C LEU A 114 7.37 8.12 7.96
N MET A 115 8.02 8.50 6.85
CA MET A 115 9.45 8.83 6.84
C MET A 115 9.79 9.91 7.85
N LEU A 116 9.07 11.02 7.83
CA LEU A 116 9.27 12.13 8.76
C LEU A 116 8.99 11.71 10.20
N SER A 117 7.94 10.94 10.44
CA SER A 117 7.59 10.44 11.77
C SER A 117 8.69 9.58 12.38
N LEU A 118 9.26 8.64 11.60
CA LEU A 118 10.35 7.78 12.05
C LEU A 118 11.64 8.59 12.26
N LEU A 119 12.08 9.35 11.25
CA LEU A 119 13.33 10.11 11.29
C LEU A 119 13.36 11.21 12.36
N ARG A 120 12.21 11.65 12.82
CA ARG A 120 12.08 12.71 13.84
C ARG A 120 11.49 12.19 15.15
N SER A 121 11.32 10.87 15.30
CA SER A 121 10.81 10.21 16.51
C SER A 121 9.49 10.83 17.02
N VAL A 122 8.60 11.24 16.08
CA VAL A 122 7.36 11.97 16.42
C VAL A 122 6.50 11.15 17.35
N GLN A 123 6.31 9.85 17.05
CA GLN A 123 5.49 8.97 17.88
C GLN A 123 6.09 8.72 19.26
N LEU A 124 7.39 8.48 19.34
CA LEU A 124 8.07 8.26 20.62
C LEU A 124 7.98 9.52 21.51
N SER A 125 8.24 10.70 20.92
CA SER A 125 8.09 11.97 21.62
C SER A 125 6.66 12.17 22.15
N ASN A 126 5.65 11.84 21.34
CA ASN A 126 4.25 11.92 21.74
C ASN A 126 3.93 10.98 22.91
N ILE A 127 4.40 9.72 22.85
CA ILE A 127 4.19 8.74 23.92
C ILE A 127 4.84 9.21 25.23
N GLU A 128 6.07 9.72 25.18
CA GLU A 128 6.78 10.20 26.38
C GLU A 128 6.13 11.46 26.95
N MET A 129 5.72 12.41 26.11
CA MET A 129 5.00 13.59 26.55
C MET A 129 3.69 13.26 27.26
N HIS A 130 2.94 12.27 26.79
CA HIS A 130 1.74 11.80 27.50
C HIS A 130 2.02 11.18 28.89
N LYS A 131 3.26 10.72 29.12
CA LYS A 131 3.74 10.23 30.41
C LYS A 131 4.36 11.34 31.27
N GLY A 132 4.35 12.60 30.81
CA GLY A 132 4.98 13.73 31.47
C GLY A 132 6.51 13.75 31.38
N ILE A 133 7.08 12.99 30.43
CA ILE A 133 8.53 12.89 30.23
C ILE A 133 8.93 13.78 29.07
N TRP A 134 9.84 14.73 29.32
CA TRP A 134 10.48 15.54 28.31
C TRP A 134 11.78 14.88 27.86
N HIS A 135 11.79 14.31 26.63
CA HIS A 135 12.99 13.76 26.03
C HIS A 135 13.23 14.42 24.64
N ARG A 136 14.47 14.77 24.37
CA ARG A 136 14.88 15.30 23.07
C ARG A 136 15.56 14.22 22.25
N PHE A 137 14.86 13.69 21.27
CA PHE A 137 15.40 12.73 20.32
C PHE A 137 16.25 13.42 19.26
N PHE A 138 17.35 12.78 18.84
CA PHE A 138 18.12 13.20 17.68
C PHE A 138 17.40 12.74 16.41
N GLY A 139 17.22 13.65 15.46
CA GLY A 139 16.56 13.37 14.20
C GLY A 139 17.47 13.61 13.00
N LYS A 140 17.14 12.96 11.88
CA LYS A 140 17.81 13.17 10.59
C LYS A 140 16.95 14.05 9.68
N ARG A 141 17.59 14.85 8.81
CA ARG A 141 16.91 15.64 7.77
C ARG A 141 16.92 14.87 6.46
N LEU A 142 15.79 14.91 5.72
CA LEU A 142 15.68 14.22 4.43
C LEU A 142 16.75 14.67 3.42
N SER A 143 17.15 15.96 3.44
CA SER A 143 18.19 16.49 2.55
C SER A 143 19.60 15.94 2.80
N GLU A 144 19.85 15.30 3.95
CA GLU A 144 21.17 14.87 4.39
C GLU A 144 21.38 13.36 4.34
N ILE A 145 20.34 12.62 3.91
CA ILE A 145 20.32 11.17 3.90
C ILE A 145 20.13 10.59 2.49
N THR A 146 20.35 9.30 2.39
CA THR A 146 20.07 8.52 1.19
C THR A 146 18.73 7.79 1.34
N ILE A 147 17.83 7.96 0.38
CA ILE A 147 16.52 7.33 0.34
C ILE A 147 16.48 6.31 -0.79
N GLY A 148 16.20 5.05 -0.47
CA GLY A 148 15.99 3.97 -1.42
C GLY A 148 14.51 3.75 -1.69
N ILE A 149 14.11 3.73 -2.96
CA ILE A 149 12.73 3.47 -3.40
C ILE A 149 12.73 2.20 -4.24
N ILE A 150 12.05 1.16 -3.77
CA ILE A 150 11.87 -0.10 -4.49
C ILE A 150 10.44 -0.14 -5.05
N GLY A 151 10.32 -0.08 -6.37
CA GLY A 151 9.07 0.11 -7.08
C GLY A 151 8.79 1.59 -7.38
N VAL A 152 8.92 1.99 -8.67
CA VAL A 152 8.74 3.38 -9.13
C VAL A 152 7.50 3.50 -10.03
N GLY A 153 6.45 2.76 -9.65
CA GLY A 153 5.11 2.86 -10.24
C GLY A 153 4.38 4.13 -9.76
N ARG A 154 3.04 4.12 -9.77
CA ARG A 154 2.21 5.27 -9.39
C ARG A 154 2.59 5.85 -8.01
N ILE A 155 2.68 5.00 -7.00
CA ILE A 155 2.97 5.43 -5.62
C ILE A 155 4.43 5.84 -5.47
N GLY A 156 5.39 5.00 -5.87
CA GLY A 156 6.81 5.32 -5.75
C GLY A 156 7.23 6.56 -6.55
N ALA A 157 6.63 6.80 -7.72
CA ALA A 157 6.82 8.03 -8.47
C ALA A 157 6.24 9.25 -7.74
N GLY A 158 5.08 9.11 -7.08
CA GLY A 158 4.50 10.15 -6.23
C GLY A 158 5.41 10.48 -5.05
N VAL A 159 5.91 9.47 -4.34
CA VAL A 159 6.91 9.66 -3.26
C VAL A 159 8.14 10.39 -3.78
N LEU A 160 8.69 9.97 -4.92
CA LEU A 160 9.83 10.63 -5.56
C LEU A 160 9.55 12.11 -5.85
N GLN A 161 8.34 12.45 -6.32
CA GLN A 161 7.93 13.83 -6.56
C GLN A 161 7.83 14.65 -5.28
N HIS A 162 7.21 14.12 -4.23
CA HIS A 162 7.10 14.81 -2.94
C HIS A 162 8.47 15.09 -2.32
N LEU A 163 9.41 14.17 -2.44
CA LEU A 163 10.77 14.33 -1.91
C LEU A 163 11.55 15.50 -2.54
N GLN A 164 11.15 15.98 -3.73
CA GLN A 164 11.78 17.15 -4.35
C GLN A 164 11.65 18.44 -3.51
N GLY A 165 10.62 18.53 -2.68
CA GLY A 165 10.42 19.67 -1.76
C GLY A 165 11.36 19.68 -0.55
N PHE A 166 12.14 18.61 -0.31
CA PHE A 166 12.94 18.44 0.90
C PHE A 166 14.46 18.68 0.71
N GLY A 167 14.85 19.51 -0.26
CA GLY A 167 16.24 19.98 -0.39
C GLY A 167 17.19 18.98 -1.04
N SER A 168 16.72 18.27 -2.06
CA SER A 168 17.55 17.43 -2.94
C SER A 168 18.29 16.26 -2.25
N PRO A 169 17.58 15.35 -1.58
CA PRO A 169 18.20 14.15 -1.00
C PRO A 169 18.86 13.29 -2.09
N LYS A 170 19.82 12.46 -1.68
CA LYS A 170 20.31 11.38 -2.55
C LYS A 170 19.22 10.29 -2.64
N ILE A 171 18.77 9.95 -3.86
CA ILE A 171 17.72 8.98 -4.09
C ILE A 171 18.23 7.83 -4.94
N LEU A 172 18.04 6.60 -4.45
CA LEU A 172 18.35 5.36 -5.14
C LEU A 172 17.05 4.69 -5.56
N LEU A 173 16.91 4.38 -6.84
CA LEU A 173 15.71 3.80 -7.43
C LEU A 173 15.96 2.38 -7.90
N ASN A 174 14.98 1.50 -7.70
CA ASN A 174 14.93 0.18 -8.30
C ASN A 174 13.52 -0.14 -8.78
N ASP A 175 13.42 -0.65 -9.99
CA ASP A 175 12.19 -1.23 -10.55
C ASP A 175 12.57 -2.29 -11.59
N THR A 176 11.64 -3.11 -12.03
CA THR A 176 11.81 -4.03 -13.16
C THR A 176 11.99 -3.28 -14.48
N HIS A 177 11.40 -2.08 -14.59
CA HIS A 177 11.52 -1.18 -15.75
C HIS A 177 11.94 0.21 -15.29
N SER A 178 13.14 0.63 -15.65
CA SER A 178 13.65 1.95 -15.26
C SER A 178 12.96 3.05 -16.07
N ASN A 179 12.23 3.92 -15.37
CA ASN A 179 11.62 5.10 -15.98
C ASN A 179 12.62 6.27 -15.98
N TYR A 180 13.54 6.24 -16.94
CA TYR A 180 14.57 7.26 -17.08
C TYR A 180 14.01 8.65 -17.42
N GLU A 181 12.89 8.73 -18.13
CA GLU A 181 12.25 10.02 -18.45
C GLU A 181 11.80 10.72 -17.16
N LEU A 182 11.12 10.02 -16.27
CA LEU A 182 10.72 10.56 -14.97
C LEU A 182 11.93 11.00 -14.14
N SER A 183 12.94 10.14 -14.01
CA SER A 183 14.13 10.46 -13.21
C SER A 183 14.91 11.62 -13.79
N ASN A 184 15.09 11.70 -15.11
CA ASN A 184 15.78 12.81 -15.77
C ASN A 184 15.03 14.13 -15.61
N ARG A 185 13.70 14.14 -15.69
CA ARG A 185 12.88 15.33 -15.45
C ARG A 185 13.07 15.87 -14.04
N LEU A 186 13.18 14.99 -13.05
CA LEU A 186 13.34 15.35 -11.63
C LEU A 186 14.79 15.56 -11.20
N ASN A 187 15.76 15.01 -11.92
CA ASN A 187 17.17 15.01 -11.55
C ASN A 187 17.86 16.40 -11.62
N LYS A 188 17.20 17.41 -12.17
CA LYS A 188 17.75 18.79 -12.22
C LYS A 188 18.03 19.39 -10.82
N LYS A 189 17.41 18.83 -9.79
CA LYS A 189 17.54 19.30 -8.38
C LYS A 189 17.91 18.21 -7.38
N SER A 190 18.00 16.95 -7.81
CA SER A 190 18.20 15.80 -6.90
C SER A 190 19.22 14.83 -7.49
N ASN A 191 20.01 14.22 -6.62
CA ASN A 191 20.92 13.14 -6.99
C ASN A 191 20.14 11.82 -7.05
N ILE A 192 19.56 11.51 -8.22
CA ILE A 192 18.70 10.34 -8.47
C ILE A 192 19.46 9.32 -9.31
N ASN A 193 19.61 8.10 -8.82
CA ASN A 193 20.35 7.03 -9.49
C ASN A 193 19.55 5.73 -9.49
N TRP A 194 19.52 5.05 -10.64
CA TRP A 194 19.00 3.70 -10.77
C TRP A 194 20.08 2.69 -10.39
N VAL A 195 19.74 1.79 -9.45
CA VAL A 195 20.68 0.81 -8.90
C VAL A 195 19.98 -0.54 -8.67
N ASP A 196 20.74 -1.58 -8.37
CA ASP A 196 20.18 -2.85 -7.89
C ASP A 196 19.66 -2.74 -6.44
N LYS A 197 18.87 -3.74 -6.03
CA LYS A 197 18.28 -3.78 -4.69
C LYS A 197 19.31 -3.88 -3.59
N ASP A 198 20.39 -4.63 -3.79
CA ASP A 198 21.43 -4.80 -2.78
C ASP A 198 22.15 -3.46 -2.49
N THR A 199 22.38 -2.65 -3.53
CA THR A 199 22.90 -1.28 -3.38
C THR A 199 21.91 -0.40 -2.57
N ILE A 200 20.59 -0.55 -2.80
CA ILE A 200 19.59 0.16 -2.00
C ILE A 200 19.69 -0.24 -0.53
N TYR A 201 19.71 -1.55 -0.24
CA TYR A 201 19.79 -2.00 1.15
C TYR A 201 21.03 -1.48 1.85
N GLN A 202 22.21 -1.57 1.21
CA GLN A 202 23.48 -1.20 1.81
C GLN A 202 23.67 0.32 1.98
N GLN A 203 23.12 1.14 1.09
CA GLN A 203 23.45 2.57 1.05
C GLN A 203 22.35 3.49 1.55
N SER A 204 21.13 2.99 1.76
CA SER A 204 20.01 3.84 2.15
C SER A 204 19.87 3.96 3.66
N ASP A 205 19.56 5.17 4.12
CA ASP A 205 19.12 5.44 5.49
C ASP A 205 17.60 5.19 5.65
N VAL A 206 16.85 5.30 4.55
CA VAL A 206 15.43 4.96 4.45
C VAL A 206 15.24 4.04 3.27
N VAL A 207 14.60 2.90 3.46
CA VAL A 207 14.12 2.02 2.38
C VAL A 207 12.61 2.02 2.37
N THR A 208 11.99 2.39 1.24
CA THR A 208 10.53 2.36 1.07
C THR A 208 10.13 1.47 -0.11
N ILE A 209 9.04 0.71 0.08
CA ILE A 209 8.65 -0.39 -0.80
C ILE A 209 7.29 -0.09 -1.43
N HIS A 210 7.22 -0.15 -2.77
CA HIS A 210 6.03 0.15 -3.57
C HIS A 210 5.83 -0.84 -4.72
N VAL A 211 6.10 -2.12 -4.46
CA VAL A 211 5.91 -3.20 -5.43
C VAL A 211 4.65 -4.02 -5.11
N PRO A 212 4.00 -4.65 -6.10
CA PRO A 212 2.91 -5.59 -5.84
C PRO A 212 3.40 -6.87 -5.16
N LEU A 213 2.51 -7.58 -4.47
CA LEU A 213 2.78 -8.92 -3.97
C LEU A 213 2.67 -9.93 -5.12
N THR A 214 3.76 -10.59 -5.42
CA THR A 214 3.89 -11.64 -6.43
C THR A 214 4.71 -12.79 -5.88
N VAL A 215 4.84 -13.87 -6.62
CA VAL A 215 5.74 -14.98 -6.25
C VAL A 215 7.18 -14.48 -6.05
N GLN A 216 7.63 -13.49 -6.85
CA GLN A 216 8.98 -12.94 -6.80
C GLN A 216 9.19 -11.93 -5.67
N THR A 217 8.13 -11.26 -5.23
CA THR A 217 8.20 -10.23 -4.18
C THR A 217 7.77 -10.74 -2.81
N LYS A 218 7.13 -11.90 -2.73
CA LYS A 218 6.80 -12.56 -1.46
C LYS A 218 8.07 -12.89 -0.69
N ASN A 219 8.17 -12.40 0.55
CA ASN A 219 9.35 -12.50 1.40
C ASN A 219 10.64 -12.05 0.67
N MET A 220 10.53 -11.03 -0.17
CA MET A 220 11.69 -10.46 -0.89
C MET A 220 12.71 -9.88 0.10
N ILE A 221 12.23 -9.34 1.21
CA ILE A 221 13.05 -8.80 2.28
C ILE A 221 12.96 -9.73 3.49
N LYS A 222 14.07 -10.43 3.76
CA LYS A 222 14.26 -11.34 4.87
C LYS A 222 15.37 -10.82 5.79
N LYS A 223 15.69 -11.55 6.83
CA LYS A 223 16.75 -11.23 7.79
C LYS A 223 18.07 -10.84 7.11
N LYS A 224 18.44 -11.55 6.03
CA LYS A 224 19.67 -11.23 5.27
C LYS A 224 19.64 -9.81 4.70
N GLN A 225 18.53 -9.40 4.08
CA GLN A 225 18.38 -8.07 3.50
C GLN A 225 18.31 -6.99 4.58
N LEU A 226 17.65 -7.27 5.69
CA LEU A 226 17.55 -6.36 6.83
C LEU A 226 18.90 -6.12 7.50
N LEU A 227 19.73 -7.17 7.66
CA LEU A 227 21.04 -7.08 8.29
C LEU A 227 22.13 -6.41 7.44
N ILE A 228 21.97 -6.31 6.12
CA ILE A 228 22.90 -5.55 5.27
C ILE A 228 22.49 -4.08 5.13
N MET A 229 21.34 -3.68 5.66
CA MET A 229 20.98 -2.27 5.76
C MET A 229 21.91 -1.56 6.73
N LYS A 230 21.99 -0.23 6.63
CA LYS A 230 22.78 0.55 7.59
C LYS A 230 22.23 0.38 9.01
N ASP A 231 23.13 0.42 9.97
CA ASP A 231 22.75 0.67 11.35
C ASP A 231 21.94 1.97 11.41
N ASP A 232 20.90 2.00 12.23
CA ASP A 232 19.95 3.13 12.31
C ASP A 232 19.14 3.43 11.03
N ALA A 233 19.12 2.55 10.05
CA ALA A 233 18.20 2.68 8.92
C ALA A 233 16.74 2.46 9.35
N VAL A 234 15.82 3.01 8.56
CA VAL A 234 14.38 2.76 8.71
C VAL A 234 13.83 2.09 7.45
N ILE A 235 12.82 1.23 7.64
CA ILE A 235 12.13 0.55 6.54
C ILE A 235 10.63 0.87 6.55
N ILE A 236 10.05 1.10 5.37
CA ILE A 236 8.65 1.48 5.21
C ILE A 236 7.98 0.59 4.17
N ASN A 237 6.87 -0.02 4.54
CA ASN A 237 6.04 -0.81 3.63
C ASN A 237 4.59 -0.31 3.65
N THR A 238 4.21 0.43 2.61
CA THR A 238 2.84 0.87 2.34
C THR A 238 2.24 0.16 1.13
N SER A 239 2.85 -0.96 0.71
CA SER A 239 2.43 -1.67 -0.51
C SER A 239 1.58 -2.90 -0.23
N ARG A 240 2.17 -3.99 0.28
CA ARG A 240 1.47 -5.25 0.61
C ARG A 240 2.14 -5.95 1.78
N GLY A 241 1.33 -6.60 2.64
CA GLY A 241 1.81 -7.59 3.60
C GLY A 241 2.55 -8.74 2.91
N GLY A 242 3.41 -9.45 3.63
CA GLY A 242 4.15 -10.59 3.12
C GLY A 242 5.30 -10.27 2.14
N ILE A 243 5.58 -9.00 1.80
CA ILE A 243 6.78 -8.61 1.03
C ILE A 243 8.00 -8.60 1.95
N ILE A 244 7.87 -8.08 3.14
CA ILE A 244 8.86 -8.23 4.21
C ILE A 244 8.45 -9.46 5.02
N ASN A 245 9.40 -10.32 5.37
CA ASN A 245 9.15 -11.37 6.35
C ASN A 245 9.01 -10.73 7.73
N GLU A 246 7.82 -10.79 8.30
CA GLU A 246 7.48 -10.07 9.54
C GLU A 246 8.23 -10.61 10.75
N GLN A 247 8.47 -11.92 10.84
CA GLN A 247 9.25 -12.51 11.92
C GLN A 247 10.73 -12.08 11.85
N ASP A 248 11.31 -12.08 10.65
CA ASP A 248 12.67 -11.61 10.44
C ASP A 248 12.81 -10.12 10.79
N LEU A 249 11.79 -9.30 10.42
CA LEU A 249 11.76 -7.88 10.77
C LEU A 249 11.69 -7.69 12.29
N TYR A 250 10.82 -8.44 12.96
CA TYR A 250 10.70 -8.42 14.43
C TYR A 250 12.04 -8.74 15.09
N ASP A 251 12.70 -9.83 14.68
CA ASP A 251 13.98 -10.26 15.27
C ASP A 251 15.08 -9.20 15.09
N VAL A 252 15.15 -8.57 13.88
CA VAL A 252 16.15 -7.54 13.59
C VAL A 252 15.85 -6.24 14.35
N MET A 253 14.58 -5.85 14.47
CA MET A 253 14.17 -4.72 15.29
C MET A 253 14.50 -4.94 16.77
N GLN A 254 14.29 -6.15 17.31
CA GLN A 254 14.64 -6.50 18.70
C GLN A 254 16.15 -6.46 18.94
N SER A 255 16.97 -6.73 17.94
CA SER A 255 18.43 -6.60 18.05
C SER A 255 18.95 -5.15 18.10
N GLY A 256 18.08 -4.18 17.76
CA GLY A 256 18.44 -2.77 17.71
C GLY A 256 19.23 -2.34 16.46
N HIS A 257 19.35 -3.21 15.44
CA HIS A 257 20.08 -2.88 14.21
C HIS A 257 19.36 -1.80 13.39
N LEU A 258 18.04 -1.91 13.22
CA LEU A 258 17.23 -0.87 12.57
C LEU A 258 16.66 0.10 13.60
N SER A 259 16.61 1.38 13.28
CA SER A 259 16.05 2.41 14.17
C SER A 259 14.53 2.50 14.11
N GLY A 260 13.88 1.95 13.07
CA GLY A 260 12.43 1.97 12.96
C GLY A 260 11.88 1.24 11.75
N ALA A 261 10.62 0.85 11.87
CA ALA A 261 9.84 0.30 10.77
C ALA A 261 8.43 0.94 10.77
N ALA A 262 7.90 1.22 9.59
CA ALA A 262 6.50 1.61 9.41
C ALA A 262 5.81 0.65 8.44
N ILE A 263 4.79 -0.04 8.92
CA ILE A 263 4.04 -1.05 8.17
C ILE A 263 2.56 -0.63 8.15
N ASP A 264 2.04 -0.38 6.96
CA ASP A 264 0.63 0.01 6.72
C ASP A 264 -0.21 -1.17 6.21
N VAL A 265 0.40 -2.31 6.02
CA VAL A 265 -0.19 -3.49 5.37
C VAL A 265 0.27 -4.79 6.06
N PHE A 266 -0.68 -5.74 6.22
CA PHE A 266 -0.47 -7.01 6.94
C PHE A 266 -0.97 -8.21 6.12
#